data_ba5fc441c1fba5d354e29b9c50214f44
#
_entry.id   ba5fc441c1fba5d354e29b9c50214f44
#
_cell.length_a   1.000
_cell.length_b   1.000
_cell.length_c   1.000
_cell.angle_alpha   90.00
_cell.angle_beta   90.00
_cell.angle_gamma   90.00
#
_symmetry.space_group_name_H-M   'P 1'
#
loop_
_entity.id
_entity.type
_entity.pdbx_description
1 polymer ?
#
loop_
_entity_poly.entity_id
_entity_poly.type
_entity_poly.pdbx_seq_one_letter_code
_entity_poly.pdbx_strand_id
1 'polypeptide(L)'
;MNHKKCWITSAHRGFVEGALKENSLAAYYNAYLNGAEMIETDARLTSDGVLIVNHDDTVRGFNDKGEAVSYVVADTTAEVICSVILSSDEKWGVQRVPTLEQVLHLAYNTGLMVNIDLKNGLQIAEDVAKAVLKCGMIGKVVYALNGSGMAGINAILAIDPDARFIDRGANFANTVKDFSERGKRCFCYTWDSCKDDIEAIRTLGCLLALISLDENNFKASIEQHPDMCEYLHTSDFKKIEEQYFNSLKLY
;
A
#
# COMPACT_ATOMS: atom_id res chain seq x y z
N MET A 1 12.81 -23.91 18.48
CA MET A 1 12.40 -22.54 18.86
C MET A 1 11.33 -22.11 17.88
N ASN A 2 10.16 -21.66 18.35
CA ASN A 2 9.15 -21.09 17.45
C ASN A 2 9.66 -19.73 16.99
N HIS A 3 10.24 -19.66 15.81
CA HIS A 3 10.56 -18.38 15.18
C HIS A 3 9.23 -17.67 14.87
N LYS A 4 8.91 -16.68 15.65
CA LYS A 4 7.72 -15.84 15.44
C LYS A 4 8.02 -14.95 14.24
N LYS A 5 7.12 -14.96 13.24
CA LYS A 5 7.16 -14.00 12.12
C LYS A 5 7.27 -12.59 12.69
N CYS A 6 8.27 -11.83 12.23
CA CYS A 6 8.57 -10.49 12.74
C CYS A 6 8.17 -9.36 11.78
N TRP A 7 7.44 -9.66 10.71
CA TRP A 7 6.97 -8.69 9.73
C TRP A 7 5.49 -8.87 9.39
N ILE A 8 4.88 -7.80 8.87
CA ILE A 8 3.52 -7.78 8.32
C ILE A 8 3.60 -8.02 6.81
N THR A 9 2.83 -8.97 6.30
CA THR A 9 2.77 -9.25 4.86
C THR A 9 1.80 -8.30 4.17
N SER A 10 2.29 -7.51 3.23
CA SER A 10 1.51 -6.56 2.43
C SER A 10 1.39 -7.02 0.98
N ALA A 11 0.16 -7.24 0.51
CA ALA A 11 -0.13 -7.61 -0.87
C ALA A 11 -0.17 -6.37 -1.77
N HIS A 12 0.81 -6.23 -2.69
CA HIS A 12 0.93 -5.14 -3.65
C HIS A 12 -0.25 -5.13 -4.62
N ARG A 13 -1.10 -4.12 -4.54
CA ARG A 13 -2.35 -3.95 -5.31
C ARG A 13 -3.32 -5.13 -5.19
N GLY A 14 -3.23 -5.88 -4.05
CA GLY A 14 -3.98 -7.10 -3.82
C GLY A 14 -3.24 -8.37 -4.25
N PHE A 15 -3.92 -9.52 -4.21
CA PHE A 15 -3.37 -10.79 -4.68
C PHE A 15 -4.07 -11.25 -5.96
N VAL A 16 -3.34 -11.15 -7.07
CA VAL A 16 -3.86 -11.37 -8.43
C VAL A 16 -3.60 -12.80 -8.87
N GLU A 17 -4.67 -13.54 -9.13
CA GLU A 17 -4.64 -14.88 -9.73
C GLU A 17 -5.70 -14.98 -10.84
N GLY A 18 -5.34 -15.63 -11.95
CA GLY A 18 -6.28 -15.84 -13.07
C GLY A 18 -6.80 -14.55 -13.67
N ALA A 19 -8.12 -14.34 -13.65
CA ALA A 19 -8.78 -13.17 -14.21
C ALA A 19 -8.87 -11.98 -13.24
N LEU A 20 -8.37 -12.09 -12.00
CA LEU A 20 -8.34 -10.98 -11.06
C LEU A 20 -7.50 -9.82 -11.61
N LYS A 21 -7.96 -8.61 -11.37
CA LYS A 21 -7.22 -7.39 -11.69
C LYS A 21 -6.70 -6.74 -10.42
N GLU A 22 -5.48 -6.24 -10.48
CA GLU A 22 -4.91 -5.40 -9.43
C GLU A 22 -5.82 -4.22 -9.10
N ASN A 23 -5.70 -3.69 -7.90
CA ASN A 23 -6.51 -2.56 -7.43
C ASN A 23 -8.04 -2.79 -7.54
N SER A 24 -8.50 -4.05 -7.43
CA SER A 24 -9.92 -4.40 -7.37
C SER A 24 -10.31 -4.94 -5.99
N LEU A 25 -11.57 -4.77 -5.59
CA LEU A 25 -12.07 -5.33 -4.32
C LEU A 25 -11.88 -6.85 -4.25
N ALA A 26 -12.02 -7.54 -5.38
CA ALA A 26 -11.83 -8.98 -5.47
C ALA A 26 -10.35 -9.38 -5.23
N ALA A 27 -9.38 -8.63 -5.78
CA ALA A 27 -7.97 -8.89 -5.53
C ALA A 27 -7.58 -8.63 -4.06
N TYR A 28 -8.16 -7.61 -3.43
CA TYR A 28 -7.94 -7.36 -2.00
C TYR A 28 -8.58 -8.43 -1.12
N TYR A 29 -9.80 -8.87 -1.44
CA TYR A 29 -10.43 -9.96 -0.72
C TYR A 29 -9.69 -11.29 -0.92
N ASN A 30 -9.18 -11.54 -2.13
CA ASN A 30 -8.32 -12.69 -2.39
C ASN A 30 -7.01 -12.64 -1.58
N ALA A 31 -6.42 -11.46 -1.40
CA ALA A 31 -5.26 -11.28 -0.52
C ALA A 31 -5.59 -11.68 0.94
N TYR A 32 -6.73 -11.23 1.47
CA TYR A 32 -7.22 -11.62 2.78
C TYR A 32 -7.40 -13.14 2.91
N LEU A 33 -8.08 -13.78 1.95
CA LEU A 33 -8.29 -15.24 1.94
C LEU A 33 -6.99 -16.04 1.89
N ASN A 34 -5.93 -15.44 1.36
CA ASN A 34 -4.61 -16.05 1.26
C ASN A 34 -3.65 -15.63 2.39
N GLY A 35 -4.15 -14.96 3.45
CA GLY A 35 -3.41 -14.71 4.68
C GLY A 35 -2.58 -13.43 4.67
N ALA A 36 -2.78 -12.51 3.73
CA ALA A 36 -2.19 -11.17 3.83
C ALA A 36 -2.71 -10.46 5.08
N GLU A 37 -1.86 -9.68 5.74
CA GLU A 37 -2.19 -8.88 6.91
C GLU A 37 -2.42 -7.41 6.54
N MET A 38 -1.88 -7.01 5.38
CA MET A 38 -2.00 -5.69 4.80
C MET A 38 -2.26 -5.80 3.30
N ILE A 39 -2.96 -4.85 2.75
CA ILE A 39 -3.05 -4.62 1.30
C ILE A 39 -2.44 -3.28 0.97
N GLU A 40 -1.86 -3.16 -0.22
CA GLU A 40 -1.45 -1.86 -0.76
C GLU A 40 -2.41 -1.45 -1.85
N THR A 41 -2.64 -0.15 -1.96
CA THR A 41 -3.62 0.47 -2.86
C THR A 41 -3.18 1.84 -3.35
N ASP A 42 -3.53 2.19 -4.58
CA ASP A 42 -3.12 3.42 -5.26
C ASP A 42 -4.28 4.43 -5.28
N ALA A 43 -4.23 5.47 -4.44
CA ALA A 43 -5.29 6.48 -4.36
C ALA A 43 -5.11 7.60 -5.38
N ARG A 44 -6.21 7.95 -6.09
CA ARG A 44 -6.30 9.08 -7.02
C ARG A 44 -7.61 9.84 -6.84
N LEU A 45 -7.61 11.11 -7.26
CA LEU A 45 -8.76 12.00 -7.17
C LEU A 45 -9.40 12.16 -8.56
N THR A 46 -10.72 11.98 -8.64
CA THR A 46 -11.53 12.24 -9.84
C THR A 46 -11.85 13.73 -10.00
N SER A 47 -12.40 14.12 -11.16
CA SER A 47 -12.77 15.52 -11.44
C SER A 47 -13.83 16.09 -10.50
N ASP A 48 -14.66 15.24 -9.90
CA ASP A 48 -15.70 15.61 -8.92
C ASP A 48 -15.26 15.40 -7.46
N GLY A 49 -13.95 15.19 -7.22
CA GLY A 49 -13.37 15.17 -5.88
C GLY A 49 -13.58 13.88 -5.11
N VAL A 50 -13.85 12.76 -5.77
CA VAL A 50 -13.97 11.44 -5.15
C VAL A 50 -12.64 10.70 -5.25
N LEU A 51 -12.20 10.08 -4.15
CA LEU A 51 -11.04 9.21 -4.13
C LEU A 51 -11.40 7.83 -4.69
N ILE A 52 -10.72 7.46 -5.78
CA ILE A 52 -10.79 6.13 -6.40
C ILE A 52 -9.45 5.41 -6.30
N VAL A 53 -9.44 4.13 -6.66
CA VAL A 53 -8.22 3.32 -6.64
C VAL A 53 -7.81 2.90 -8.04
N ASN A 54 -6.64 3.38 -8.49
CA ASN A 54 -6.02 3.01 -9.75
C ASN A 54 -4.55 3.44 -9.78
N HIS A 55 -3.65 2.58 -10.29
CA HIS A 55 -2.22 2.92 -10.35
C HIS A 55 -1.92 4.02 -11.35
N ASP A 56 -2.39 3.87 -12.58
CA ASP A 56 -2.12 4.82 -13.67
C ASP A 56 -3.02 6.07 -13.54
N ASP A 57 -2.65 7.15 -14.21
CA ASP A 57 -3.50 8.33 -14.35
C ASP A 57 -4.73 8.09 -15.24
N THR A 58 -4.73 6.98 -15.95
CA THR A 58 -5.76 6.57 -16.90
C THR A 58 -6.31 5.20 -16.54
N VAL A 59 -7.63 5.10 -16.39
CA VAL A 59 -8.34 3.83 -16.23
C VAL A 59 -8.68 3.27 -17.61
N ARG A 60 -8.36 1.99 -17.82
CA ARG A 60 -8.69 1.25 -19.06
C ARG A 60 -9.49 0.00 -18.72
N GLY A 61 -10.48 -0.30 -19.53
CA GLY A 61 -11.33 -1.48 -19.35
C GLY A 61 -12.44 -1.53 -20.39
N PHE A 62 -13.61 -1.96 -19.97
CA PHE A 62 -14.77 -2.13 -20.84
C PHE A 62 -16.01 -1.43 -20.25
N ASN A 63 -16.92 -0.97 -21.10
CA ASN A 63 -18.25 -0.55 -20.69
C ASN A 63 -19.22 -1.75 -20.61
N ASP A 64 -20.46 -1.52 -20.19
CA ASP A 64 -21.49 -2.57 -20.06
C ASP A 64 -21.90 -3.20 -21.41
N LYS A 65 -21.51 -2.61 -22.55
CA LYS A 65 -21.70 -3.18 -23.90
C LYS A 65 -20.51 -4.03 -24.35
N GLY A 66 -19.44 -4.14 -23.52
CA GLY A 66 -18.21 -4.84 -23.87
C GLY A 66 -17.28 -4.06 -24.80
N GLU A 67 -17.53 -2.77 -24.98
CA GLU A 67 -16.66 -1.89 -25.77
C GLU A 67 -15.49 -1.40 -24.91
N ALA A 68 -14.28 -1.39 -25.47
CA ALA A 68 -13.10 -0.88 -24.78
C ALA A 68 -13.21 0.63 -24.50
N VAL A 69 -12.89 1.03 -23.27
CA VAL A 69 -12.92 2.42 -22.83
C VAL A 69 -11.61 2.81 -22.14
N SER A 70 -11.31 4.11 -22.19
CA SER A 70 -10.12 4.68 -21.55
C SER A 70 -10.44 6.10 -21.06
N TYR A 71 -10.26 6.36 -19.77
CA TYR A 71 -10.59 7.63 -19.14
C TYR A 71 -9.43 8.14 -18.28
N VAL A 72 -9.09 9.43 -18.42
CA VAL A 72 -8.18 10.12 -17.51
C VAL A 72 -8.89 10.40 -16.21
N VAL A 73 -8.36 9.95 -15.08
CA VAL A 73 -9.02 10.01 -13.77
C VAL A 73 -9.33 11.45 -13.37
N ALA A 74 -8.35 12.35 -13.50
CA ALA A 74 -8.50 13.74 -13.07
C ALA A 74 -9.53 14.53 -13.91
N ASP A 75 -9.87 14.06 -15.11
CA ASP A 75 -10.79 14.73 -16.04
C ASP A 75 -12.19 14.09 -16.05
N THR A 76 -12.38 13.00 -15.28
CA THR A 76 -13.58 12.16 -15.35
C THR A 76 -14.22 12.03 -13.96
N THR A 77 -15.57 12.02 -13.90
CA THR A 77 -16.30 11.84 -12.64
C THR A 77 -16.18 10.41 -12.11
N ALA A 78 -16.32 10.25 -10.80
CA ALA A 78 -16.30 8.96 -10.15
C ALA A 78 -17.37 8.00 -10.67
N GLU A 79 -18.56 8.49 -11.00
CA GLU A 79 -19.63 7.68 -11.58
C GLU A 79 -19.15 6.97 -12.86
N VAL A 80 -18.51 7.69 -13.77
CA VAL A 80 -17.98 7.13 -15.01
C VAL A 80 -16.80 6.20 -14.75
N ILE A 81 -15.82 6.61 -13.92
CA ILE A 81 -14.65 5.79 -13.57
C ILE A 81 -15.06 4.47 -12.92
N CYS A 82 -15.94 4.51 -11.93
CA CYS A 82 -16.41 3.31 -11.21
C CYS A 82 -17.34 2.43 -12.06
N SER A 83 -17.85 2.92 -13.19
CA SER A 83 -18.62 2.09 -14.14
C SER A 83 -17.71 1.19 -14.99
N VAL A 84 -16.40 1.48 -15.11
CA VAL A 84 -15.48 0.72 -15.95
C VAL A 84 -15.31 -0.70 -15.42
N ILE A 85 -15.54 -1.68 -16.30
CA ILE A 85 -15.30 -3.09 -16.04
C ILE A 85 -13.82 -3.39 -16.28
N LEU A 86 -13.12 -3.78 -15.23
CA LEU A 86 -11.71 -4.17 -15.28
C LEU A 86 -11.56 -5.61 -15.77
N SER A 87 -12.44 -6.49 -15.30
CA SER A 87 -12.50 -7.92 -15.63
C SER A 87 -13.83 -8.51 -15.22
N SER A 88 -14.11 -9.72 -15.70
CA SER A 88 -15.28 -10.52 -15.27
C SER A 88 -14.96 -12.01 -15.40
N ASP A 89 -15.29 -12.79 -14.39
CA ASP A 89 -15.22 -14.25 -14.41
C ASP A 89 -16.31 -14.90 -13.53
N GLU A 90 -16.44 -16.22 -13.60
CA GLU A 90 -17.48 -16.95 -12.87
C GLU A 90 -17.25 -16.96 -11.34
N LYS A 91 -15.99 -16.95 -10.89
CA LYS A 91 -15.65 -17.02 -9.47
C LYS A 91 -15.81 -15.67 -8.77
N TRP A 92 -15.37 -14.59 -9.42
CA TRP A 92 -15.26 -13.27 -8.81
C TRP A 92 -16.30 -12.25 -9.32
N GLY A 93 -17.07 -12.64 -10.34
CA GLY A 93 -18.04 -11.77 -10.98
C GLY A 93 -17.41 -10.60 -11.73
N VAL A 94 -18.21 -9.55 -11.92
CA VAL A 94 -17.76 -8.32 -12.58
C VAL A 94 -16.94 -7.48 -11.61
N GLN A 95 -15.70 -7.18 -11.99
CA GLN A 95 -14.78 -6.33 -11.23
C GLN A 95 -14.75 -4.93 -11.85
N ARG A 96 -14.96 -3.93 -11.03
CA ARG A 96 -14.96 -2.52 -11.41
C ARG A 96 -13.93 -1.74 -10.60
N VAL A 97 -13.62 -0.53 -11.02
CA VAL A 97 -12.77 0.39 -10.27
C VAL A 97 -13.45 0.74 -8.94
N PRO A 98 -12.83 0.47 -7.78
CA PRO A 98 -13.43 0.81 -6.51
C PRO A 98 -13.11 2.24 -6.10
N THR A 99 -13.96 2.81 -5.24
CA THR A 99 -13.58 3.99 -4.45
C THR A 99 -12.63 3.60 -3.31
N LEU A 100 -11.83 4.55 -2.83
CA LEU A 100 -10.99 4.32 -1.65
C LEU A 100 -11.83 3.95 -0.41
N GLU A 101 -13.01 4.58 -0.23
CA GLU A 101 -13.92 4.25 0.88
C GLU A 101 -14.36 2.78 0.84
N GLN A 102 -14.64 2.22 -0.35
CA GLN A 102 -15.00 0.81 -0.48
C GLN A 102 -13.84 -0.11 -0.06
N VAL A 103 -12.60 0.24 -0.43
CA VAL A 103 -11.40 -0.50 -0.01
C VAL A 103 -11.19 -0.41 1.50
N LEU A 104 -11.33 0.78 2.08
CA LEU A 104 -11.21 0.97 3.54
C LEU A 104 -12.30 0.21 4.32
N HIS A 105 -13.54 0.17 3.82
CA HIS A 105 -14.60 -0.64 4.42
C HIS A 105 -14.33 -2.15 4.32
N LEU A 106 -13.79 -2.61 3.18
CA LEU A 106 -13.35 -4.01 3.05
C LEU A 106 -12.28 -4.32 4.09
N ALA A 107 -11.26 -3.47 4.20
CA ALA A 107 -10.17 -3.64 5.16
C ALA A 107 -10.66 -3.60 6.62
N TYR A 108 -11.57 -2.69 6.95
CA TYR A 108 -12.20 -2.64 8.27
C TYR A 108 -12.90 -3.96 8.64
N ASN A 109 -13.71 -4.48 7.71
CA ASN A 109 -14.49 -5.70 7.94
C ASN A 109 -13.63 -6.99 7.98
N THR A 110 -12.48 -7.01 7.30
CA THR A 110 -11.55 -8.15 7.27
C THR A 110 -10.45 -8.05 8.31
N GLY A 111 -10.27 -6.89 8.94
CA GLY A 111 -9.18 -6.63 9.87
C GLY A 111 -7.83 -6.33 9.21
N LEU A 112 -7.78 -6.19 7.87
CA LEU A 112 -6.58 -5.85 7.13
C LEU A 112 -6.08 -4.44 7.47
N MET A 113 -4.77 -4.26 7.48
CA MET A 113 -4.14 -2.95 7.37
C MET A 113 -4.13 -2.49 5.90
N VAL A 114 -3.95 -1.20 5.67
CA VAL A 114 -3.88 -0.64 4.31
C VAL A 114 -2.65 0.25 4.16
N ASN A 115 -1.83 -0.04 3.17
CA ASN A 115 -0.80 0.87 2.67
C ASN A 115 -1.39 1.67 1.51
N ILE A 116 -1.54 2.98 1.67
CA ILE A 116 -2.14 3.85 0.63
C ILE A 116 -1.04 4.64 -0.06
N ASP A 117 -0.82 4.36 -1.34
CA ASP A 117 0.06 5.14 -2.20
C ASP A 117 -0.70 6.37 -2.75
N LEU A 118 -0.23 7.56 -2.38
CA LEU A 118 -0.84 8.84 -2.77
C LEU A 118 -0.32 9.27 -4.14
N LYS A 119 -0.99 8.86 -5.22
CA LYS A 119 -0.54 9.14 -6.61
C LYS A 119 -0.54 10.63 -6.98
N ASN A 120 -1.42 11.42 -6.39
CA ASN A 120 -1.46 12.87 -6.58
C ASN A 120 -0.71 13.65 -5.47
N GLY A 121 0.05 12.95 -4.62
CA GLY A 121 0.89 13.54 -3.59
C GLY A 121 0.13 14.45 -2.62
N LEU A 122 0.64 15.66 -2.43
CA LEU A 122 0.08 16.65 -1.49
C LEU A 122 -1.41 16.95 -1.74
N GLN A 123 -1.85 16.98 -2.99
CA GLN A 123 -3.20 17.40 -3.37
C GLN A 123 -4.30 16.52 -2.75
N ILE A 124 -4.01 15.26 -2.47
CA ILE A 124 -4.99 14.30 -1.92
C ILE A 124 -4.68 13.88 -0.47
N ALA A 125 -3.58 14.33 0.10
CA ALA A 125 -3.11 13.88 1.41
C ALA A 125 -4.16 14.10 2.52
N GLU A 126 -4.74 15.29 2.56
CA GLU A 126 -5.78 15.65 3.55
C GLU A 126 -7.08 14.86 3.31
N ASP A 127 -7.49 14.71 2.05
CA ASP A 127 -8.73 13.98 1.71
C ASP A 127 -8.62 12.49 2.01
N VAL A 128 -7.45 11.89 1.74
CA VAL A 128 -7.18 10.50 2.13
C VAL A 128 -7.22 10.33 3.64
N ALA A 129 -6.60 11.23 4.42
CA ALA A 129 -6.64 11.16 5.87
C ALA A 129 -8.07 11.32 6.43
N LYS A 130 -8.89 12.21 5.84
CA LYS A 130 -10.31 12.34 6.18
C LYS A 130 -11.11 11.07 5.87
N ALA A 131 -10.86 10.43 4.73
CA ALA A 131 -11.50 9.16 4.36
C ALA A 131 -11.11 8.04 5.35
N VAL A 132 -9.84 7.96 5.74
CA VAL A 132 -9.34 7.01 6.75
C VAL A 132 -10.03 7.23 8.10
N LEU A 133 -10.14 8.48 8.57
CA LEU A 133 -10.85 8.82 9.79
C LEU A 133 -12.34 8.44 9.71
N LYS A 134 -13.01 8.81 8.62
CA LYS A 134 -14.43 8.52 8.36
C LYS A 134 -14.73 7.02 8.39
N CYS A 135 -13.82 6.20 7.84
CA CYS A 135 -13.98 4.74 7.78
C CYS A 135 -13.49 4.01 9.06
N GLY A 136 -13.05 4.74 10.10
CA GLY A 136 -12.58 4.14 11.35
C GLY A 136 -11.26 3.38 11.23
N MET A 137 -10.40 3.76 10.27
CA MET A 137 -9.14 3.08 9.94
C MET A 137 -7.89 3.77 10.52
N ILE A 138 -8.06 4.78 11.40
CA ILE A 138 -6.94 5.42 12.12
C ILE A 138 -6.10 4.35 12.82
N GLY A 139 -4.77 4.45 12.71
CA GLY A 139 -3.81 3.51 13.27
C GLY A 139 -3.66 2.19 12.50
N LYS A 140 -4.47 1.96 11.46
CA LYS A 140 -4.40 0.78 10.58
C LYS A 140 -3.97 1.10 9.15
N VAL A 141 -3.58 2.34 8.91
CA VAL A 141 -3.14 2.81 7.59
C VAL A 141 -1.68 3.23 7.65
N VAL A 142 -0.95 2.93 6.59
CA VAL A 142 0.37 3.46 6.28
C VAL A 142 0.25 4.29 5.01
N TYR A 143 0.79 5.51 5.02
CA TYR A 143 0.70 6.44 3.89
C TYR A 143 2.01 6.44 3.12
N ALA A 144 1.99 6.06 1.84
CA ALA A 144 3.15 6.18 0.96
C ALA A 144 3.13 7.54 0.26
N LEU A 145 4.15 8.33 0.56
CA LEU A 145 4.22 9.75 0.17
C LEU A 145 5.03 9.91 -1.12
N ASN A 146 4.38 9.81 -2.25
CA ASN A 146 5.06 10.06 -3.54
C ASN A 146 5.21 11.57 -3.78
N GLY A 147 6.34 12.12 -3.29
CA GLY A 147 6.71 13.52 -3.56
C GLY A 147 5.89 14.58 -2.83
N SER A 148 5.00 14.22 -1.91
CA SER A 148 4.20 15.21 -1.15
C SER A 148 5.01 15.97 -0.08
N GLY A 149 6.18 15.46 0.28
CA GLY A 149 7.08 16.08 1.24
C GLY A 149 6.42 16.38 2.59
N MET A 150 7.02 17.30 3.35
CA MET A 150 6.57 17.65 4.69
C MET A 150 5.16 18.28 4.74
N ALA A 151 4.72 18.93 3.67
CA ALA A 151 3.38 19.53 3.62
C ALA A 151 2.29 18.47 3.65
N GLY A 152 2.45 17.37 2.87
CA GLY A 152 1.52 16.24 2.88
C GLY A 152 1.52 15.51 4.22
N ILE A 153 2.69 15.31 4.81
CA ILE A 153 2.85 14.74 6.14
C ILE A 153 2.09 15.56 7.18
N ASN A 154 2.30 16.88 7.21
CA ASN A 154 1.63 17.77 8.17
C ASN A 154 0.11 17.76 8.00
N ALA A 155 -0.40 17.70 6.76
CA ALA A 155 -1.83 17.61 6.50
C ALA A 155 -2.42 16.31 7.07
N ILE A 156 -1.73 15.18 6.90
CA ILE A 156 -2.15 13.89 7.47
C ILE A 156 -2.06 13.91 8.99
N LEU A 157 -0.95 14.39 9.57
CA LEU A 157 -0.74 14.43 11.02
C LEU A 157 -1.72 15.35 11.77
N ALA A 158 -2.29 16.32 11.09
CA ALA A 158 -3.34 17.17 11.66
C ALA A 158 -4.65 16.38 11.92
N ILE A 159 -4.86 15.26 11.21
CA ILE A 159 -6.05 14.40 11.29
C ILE A 159 -5.74 13.11 12.03
N ASP A 160 -4.60 12.48 11.71
CA ASP A 160 -4.08 11.25 12.31
C ASP A 160 -2.71 11.53 12.95
N PRO A 161 -2.66 11.93 14.24
CA PRO A 161 -1.40 12.27 14.91
C PRO A 161 -0.41 11.11 15.03
N ASP A 162 -0.90 9.88 14.93
CA ASP A 162 -0.10 8.66 15.03
C ASP A 162 0.11 7.97 13.67
N ALA A 163 -0.16 8.70 12.57
CA ALA A 163 0.01 8.19 11.21
C ALA A 163 1.40 7.63 10.97
N ARG A 164 1.45 6.53 10.23
CA ARG A 164 2.67 5.90 9.76
C ARG A 164 2.89 6.21 8.29
N PHE A 165 4.15 6.38 7.91
CA PHE A 165 4.48 6.80 6.55
C PHE A 165 5.53 5.91 5.91
N ILE A 166 5.49 5.81 4.59
CA ILE A 166 6.57 5.33 3.75
C ILE A 166 7.04 6.48 2.90
N ASP A 167 8.32 6.85 3.02
CA ASP A 167 8.96 7.79 2.11
C ASP A 167 9.86 7.05 1.13
N ARG A 168 9.68 7.32 -0.16
CA ARG A 168 10.48 6.78 -1.26
C ARG A 168 11.34 7.88 -1.92
N GLY A 169 11.38 9.08 -1.33
CA GLY A 169 11.94 10.26 -1.97
C GLY A 169 13.43 10.48 -1.73
N ALA A 170 14.02 11.34 -2.58
CA ALA A 170 15.43 11.76 -2.51
C ALA A 170 15.79 12.59 -1.26
N ASN A 171 14.82 13.03 -0.47
CA ASN A 171 15.01 13.83 0.74
C ASN A 171 14.82 13.04 2.04
N PHE A 172 14.91 11.73 1.96
CA PHE A 172 14.65 10.80 3.05
C PHE A 172 15.38 11.18 4.35
N ALA A 173 16.69 11.41 4.31
CA ALA A 173 17.47 11.72 5.50
C ALA A 173 16.94 12.96 6.27
N ASN A 174 16.47 13.99 5.54
CA ASN A 174 15.87 15.18 6.14
C ASN A 174 14.50 14.88 6.72
N THR A 175 13.68 14.10 6.02
CA THR A 175 12.36 13.71 6.47
C THR A 175 12.43 12.85 7.73
N VAL A 176 13.31 11.86 7.75
CA VAL A 176 13.54 11.01 8.94
C VAL A 176 14.05 11.81 10.12
N LYS A 177 14.99 12.73 9.90
CA LYS A 177 15.52 13.62 10.95
C LYS A 177 14.41 14.46 11.57
N ASP A 178 13.57 15.13 10.76
CA ASP A 178 12.46 15.92 11.22
C ASP A 178 11.47 15.11 12.05
N PHE A 179 11.15 13.87 11.62
CA PHE A 179 10.27 12.98 12.39
C PHE A 179 10.87 12.51 13.70
N SER A 180 12.15 12.17 13.70
CA SER A 180 12.87 11.78 14.91
C SER A 180 12.88 12.94 15.92
N GLU A 181 13.12 14.16 15.47
CA GLU A 181 13.08 15.38 16.30
C GLU A 181 11.68 15.62 16.90
N ARG A 182 10.61 15.19 16.21
CA ARG A 182 9.22 15.25 16.71
C ARG A 182 8.83 14.05 17.59
N GLY A 183 9.75 13.13 17.87
CA GLY A 183 9.46 11.93 18.65
C GLY A 183 8.54 10.91 17.94
N LYS A 184 8.42 10.98 16.62
CA LYS A 184 7.58 10.09 15.82
C LYS A 184 8.38 8.91 15.27
N ARG A 185 7.89 7.69 15.47
CA ARG A 185 8.45 6.44 14.93
C ARG A 185 7.66 6.07 13.69
N CYS A 186 8.02 6.53 12.51
CA CYS A 186 7.05 6.40 11.44
C CYS A 186 7.57 6.01 10.08
N PHE A 187 8.84 5.60 9.90
CA PHE A 187 9.27 5.37 8.55
C PHE A 187 9.66 3.95 8.26
N CYS A 188 8.99 3.46 7.24
CA CYS A 188 9.42 2.32 6.47
C CYS A 188 10.16 2.81 5.23
N TYR A 189 11.25 2.19 4.87
CA TYR A 189 12.08 2.55 3.73
C TYR A 189 12.33 1.38 2.81
N THR A 190 12.51 1.63 1.52
CA THR A 190 12.80 0.55 0.58
C THR A 190 14.26 0.14 0.67
N TRP A 191 14.56 -1.16 0.63
CA TRP A 191 15.92 -1.70 0.69
C TRP A 191 16.88 -1.02 -0.31
N ASP A 192 16.50 -0.93 -1.56
CA ASP A 192 17.36 -0.37 -2.62
C ASP A 192 17.74 1.10 -2.39
N SER A 193 16.92 1.84 -1.65
CA SER A 193 17.16 3.24 -1.37
C SER A 193 17.94 3.48 -0.09
N CYS A 194 17.99 2.51 0.84
CA CYS A 194 18.51 2.73 2.19
C CYS A 194 19.68 1.83 2.58
N LYS A 195 20.06 0.86 1.76
CA LYS A 195 21.12 -0.10 2.10
C LYS A 195 22.44 0.53 2.53
N ASP A 196 22.75 1.74 2.03
CA ASP A 196 23.95 2.47 2.38
C ASP A 196 23.79 3.31 3.67
N ASP A 197 22.53 3.52 4.14
CA ASP A 197 22.20 4.37 5.30
C ASP A 197 21.56 3.60 6.47
N ILE A 198 21.60 2.27 6.47
CA ILE A 198 20.88 1.41 7.44
C ILE A 198 21.22 1.76 8.89
N GLU A 199 22.49 2.03 9.21
CA GLU A 199 22.87 2.36 10.59
C GLU A 199 22.30 3.72 11.02
N ALA A 200 22.22 4.69 10.12
CA ALA A 200 21.57 5.96 10.39
C ALA A 200 20.07 5.78 10.62
N ILE A 201 19.40 4.97 9.80
CA ILE A 201 17.98 4.63 9.90
C ILE A 201 17.69 3.93 11.23
N ARG A 202 18.51 2.95 11.61
CA ARG A 202 18.40 2.23 12.90
C ARG A 202 18.55 3.19 14.08
N THR A 203 19.55 4.07 14.04
CA THR A 203 19.80 5.08 15.09
C THR A 203 18.61 6.02 15.28
N LEU A 204 17.88 6.31 14.20
CA LEU A 204 16.68 7.14 14.23
C LEU A 204 15.41 6.38 14.64
N GLY A 205 15.52 5.07 14.88
CA GLY A 205 14.39 4.23 15.29
C GLY A 205 13.36 3.97 14.19
N CYS A 206 13.79 4.07 12.92
CA CYS A 206 12.97 3.78 11.76
C CYS A 206 12.93 2.29 11.45
N LEU A 207 11.84 1.84 10.84
CA LEU A 207 11.61 0.46 10.45
C LEU A 207 11.72 0.31 8.91
N LEU A 208 12.10 -0.87 8.46
CA LEU A 208 12.24 -1.16 7.02
C LEU A 208 10.95 -1.70 6.43
N ALA A 209 10.50 -1.10 5.33
CA ALA A 209 9.58 -1.71 4.40
C ALA A 209 10.36 -2.31 3.24
N LEU A 210 10.26 -3.62 3.09
CA LEU A 210 10.85 -4.32 1.96
C LEU A 210 9.82 -4.34 0.83
N ILE A 211 10.01 -3.46 -0.18
CA ILE A 211 9.05 -3.28 -1.27
C ILE A 211 9.54 -4.01 -2.52
N SER A 212 8.65 -4.78 -3.13
CA SER A 212 8.82 -5.45 -4.43
C SER A 212 10.10 -6.29 -4.52
N LEU A 213 10.42 -7.03 -3.47
CA LEU A 213 11.60 -7.87 -3.45
C LEU A 213 11.42 -9.10 -4.33
N ASP A 214 12.44 -9.39 -5.13
CA ASP A 214 12.66 -10.73 -5.61
C ASP A 214 13.16 -11.64 -4.46
N GLU A 215 13.13 -12.95 -4.69
CA GLU A 215 13.49 -13.96 -3.70
C GLU A 215 14.89 -13.76 -3.09
N ASN A 216 15.83 -13.27 -3.87
CA ASN A 216 17.23 -13.10 -3.46
C ASN A 216 17.40 -11.89 -2.53
N ASN A 217 16.76 -10.78 -2.87
CA ASN A 217 16.79 -9.57 -2.07
C ASN A 217 16.07 -9.75 -0.72
N PHE A 218 14.94 -10.46 -0.69
CA PHE A 218 14.22 -10.76 0.53
C PHE A 218 15.06 -11.53 1.55
N LYS A 219 15.67 -12.63 1.11
CA LYS A 219 16.52 -13.47 1.97
C LYS A 219 17.69 -12.67 2.53
N ALA A 220 18.41 -11.97 1.67
CA ALA A 220 19.56 -11.17 2.08
C ALA A 220 19.18 -10.08 3.10
N SER A 221 18.04 -9.40 2.90
CA SER A 221 17.58 -8.32 3.78
C SER A 221 17.17 -8.82 5.15
N ILE A 222 16.43 -9.91 5.23
CA ILE A 222 16.01 -10.48 6.53
C ILE A 222 17.18 -11.10 7.28
N GLU A 223 18.08 -11.79 6.61
CA GLU A 223 19.27 -12.38 7.25
C GLU A 223 20.23 -11.32 7.80
N GLN A 224 20.36 -10.17 7.11
CA GLN A 224 21.23 -9.08 7.54
C GLN A 224 20.59 -8.17 8.58
N HIS A 225 19.27 -7.96 8.54
CA HIS A 225 18.57 -7.00 9.38
C HIS A 225 17.21 -7.52 9.90
N PRO A 226 17.21 -8.64 10.64
CA PRO A 226 15.97 -9.28 11.09
C PRO A 226 15.16 -8.43 12.09
N ASP A 227 15.81 -7.48 12.74
CA ASP A 227 15.23 -6.57 13.74
C ASP A 227 14.63 -5.30 13.17
N MET A 228 14.81 -5.05 11.87
CA MET A 228 14.38 -3.82 11.19
C MET A 228 13.20 -4.00 10.24
N CYS A 229 12.85 -5.23 9.86
CA CYS A 229 11.77 -5.49 8.94
C CYS A 229 10.41 -5.42 9.65
N GLU A 230 9.61 -4.41 9.36
CA GLU A 230 8.25 -4.30 9.89
C GLU A 230 7.20 -4.91 8.95
N TYR A 231 7.34 -4.76 7.64
CA TYR A 231 6.46 -5.44 6.71
C TYR A 231 7.10 -5.73 5.35
N LEU A 232 6.55 -6.73 4.70
CA LEU A 232 6.92 -7.19 3.37
C LEU A 232 5.83 -6.79 2.38
N HIS A 233 6.21 -5.97 1.40
CA HIS A 233 5.33 -5.49 0.34
C HIS A 233 5.68 -6.18 -0.98
N THR A 234 4.85 -7.09 -1.45
CA THR A 234 5.11 -7.87 -2.67
C THR A 234 3.83 -8.41 -3.31
N SER A 235 3.87 -8.62 -4.62
CA SER A 235 2.81 -9.33 -5.35
C SER A 235 2.82 -10.84 -5.08
N ASP A 236 3.98 -11.40 -4.71
CA ASP A 236 4.21 -12.83 -4.52
C ASP A 236 4.38 -13.23 -3.04
N PHE A 237 3.68 -12.55 -2.12
CA PHE A 237 3.89 -12.74 -0.68
C PHE A 237 3.78 -14.19 -0.22
N LYS A 238 2.89 -14.99 -0.81
CA LYS A 238 2.73 -16.41 -0.50
C LYS A 238 4.00 -17.21 -0.79
N LYS A 239 4.55 -17.02 -1.98
CA LYS A 239 5.77 -17.70 -2.41
C LYS A 239 6.95 -17.34 -1.51
N ILE A 240 7.07 -16.08 -1.15
CA ILE A 240 8.14 -15.59 -0.28
C ILE A 240 7.98 -16.14 1.14
N GLU A 241 6.76 -16.14 1.70
CA GLU A 241 6.50 -16.76 3.02
C GLU A 241 6.82 -18.25 3.04
N GLU A 242 6.40 -19.01 2.03
CA GLU A 242 6.71 -20.43 1.91
C GLU A 242 8.22 -20.72 1.85
N GLN A 243 8.95 -19.93 1.11
CA GLN A 243 10.42 -20.04 1.02
C GLN A 243 11.09 -19.72 2.34
N TYR A 244 10.66 -18.66 3.03
CA TYR A 244 11.18 -18.32 4.34
C TYR A 244 10.94 -19.43 5.36
N PHE A 245 9.73 -19.95 5.46
CA PHE A 245 9.42 -21.05 6.37
C PHE A 245 10.13 -22.35 6.00
N ASN A 246 10.35 -22.61 4.71
CA ASN A 246 11.14 -23.77 4.28
C ASN A 246 12.63 -23.61 4.62
N SER A 247 13.18 -22.41 4.54
CA SER A 247 14.56 -22.14 4.94
C SER A 247 14.78 -22.33 6.45
N LEU A 248 13.80 -22.00 7.27
CA LEU A 248 13.85 -22.20 8.72
C LEU A 248 13.76 -23.67 9.15
N LYS A 249 13.20 -24.56 8.32
CA LYS A 249 13.11 -26.01 8.61
C LYS A 249 14.42 -26.75 8.34
N LEU A 250 15.40 -26.10 7.74
CA LEU A 250 16.71 -26.67 7.41
C LEU A 250 17.77 -26.43 8.50
N TYR A 251 17.42 -25.79 9.59
CA TYR A 251 18.20 -25.58 10.81
C TYR A 251 17.39 -26.04 12.03
#